data_382c1cfdc1731aee0f9fc35a688bf4f7
#
_entry.id   382c1cfdc1731aee0f9fc35a688bf4f7
#
_cell.length_a   1.000
_cell.length_b   1.000
_cell.length_c   1.000
_cell.angle_alpha   90.00
_cell.angle_beta   90.00
_cell.angle_gamma   90.00
#
_symmetry.space_group_name_H-M   'P 1'
#
loop_
_entity.id
_entity.type
_entity.pdbx_description
1 polymer ?
#
loop_
_entity_poly.entity_id
_entity_poly.type
_entity_poly.pdbx_seq_one_letter_code
_entity_poly.pdbx_strand_id
1 'polypeptide(L)'
;MSAVFRKEFRSGLTSMTGAIFMAFVLILNGLFVAYYNFISASPHFEYAVIAASFLSLLAVPVLTMRSFAEERHSKTDQLLYSLPLTATQIVLGKFFAMIAIFAIPTAVVCVYPIISEAYGGGEVNLATAYGVLLAYYLLGCAVIALCMFLSTLTESQVIAAVLSLGVILVVYFLKSFSSMVPTSEIASLAVVLVLALACGFIIYAATKSYIAGGVSGLVLVIAAVVVYVVKSSLYEGLIGKILSAVSIFSAIESFANGVFDITCIIYYLSLAALFIVFTVQSFEKRRWC
;
A
#
# COMPACT_ATOMS: atom_id res chain seq x y z
N MET A 1 13.15 -2.56 20.89
CA MET A 1 12.28 -1.81 19.98
C MET A 1 12.66 -0.31 19.92
N SER A 2 12.68 0.44 21.04
CA SER A 2 12.99 1.89 21.04
C SER A 2 14.37 2.25 20.47
N ALA A 3 15.40 1.46 20.72
CA ALA A 3 16.74 1.69 20.18
C ALA A 3 16.80 1.57 18.64
N VAL A 4 16.11 0.55 18.08
CA VAL A 4 16.01 0.36 16.61
C VAL A 4 15.25 1.54 16.00
N PHE A 5 14.11 1.90 16.57
CA PHE A 5 13.34 3.06 16.14
C PHE A 5 14.20 4.33 16.10
N ARG A 6 14.90 4.65 17.20
CA ARG A 6 15.72 5.88 17.30
C ARG A 6 16.86 5.90 16.30
N LYS A 7 17.52 4.75 16.09
CA LYS A 7 18.58 4.60 15.08
C LYS A 7 18.03 4.86 13.67
N GLU A 8 16.96 4.16 13.29
CA GLU A 8 16.35 4.26 11.94
C GLU A 8 15.76 5.65 11.68
N PHE A 9 15.05 6.21 12.66
CA PHE A 9 14.48 7.54 12.55
C PHE A 9 15.56 8.61 12.36
N ARG A 10 16.62 8.57 13.18
CA ARG A 10 17.73 9.52 13.05
C ARG A 10 18.47 9.33 11.72
N SER A 11 18.75 8.10 11.34
CA SER A 11 19.39 7.77 10.06
C SER A 11 18.54 8.25 8.88
N GLY A 12 17.23 8.05 8.92
CA GLY A 12 16.31 8.51 7.87
C GLY A 12 16.25 10.03 7.74
N LEU A 13 16.24 10.75 8.86
CA LEU A 13 16.25 12.22 8.84
C LEU A 13 17.57 12.83 8.36
N THR A 14 18.69 12.22 8.70
CA THR A 14 20.01 12.75 8.32
C THR A 14 20.49 12.25 6.96
N SER A 15 19.82 11.25 6.38
CA SER A 15 20.19 10.71 5.08
C SER A 15 19.72 11.60 3.94
N MET A 16 20.50 11.64 2.86
CA MET A 16 20.10 12.33 1.63
C MET A 16 18.79 11.76 1.05
N THR A 17 18.58 10.46 1.17
CA THR A 17 17.35 9.80 0.67
C THR A 17 16.10 10.23 1.44
N GLY A 18 16.18 10.36 2.77
CA GLY A 18 15.06 10.87 3.57
C GLY A 18 14.74 12.33 3.26
N ALA A 19 15.78 13.17 3.08
CA ALA A 19 15.58 14.56 2.68
C ALA A 19 14.94 14.68 1.28
N ILE A 20 15.39 13.89 0.31
CA ILE A 20 14.79 13.84 -1.05
C ILE A 20 13.33 13.37 -0.97
N PHE A 21 13.05 12.34 -0.17
CA PHE A 21 11.69 11.84 0.04
C PHE A 21 10.77 12.93 0.59
N MET A 22 11.17 13.59 1.68
CA MET A 22 10.37 14.66 2.29
C MET A 22 10.14 15.83 1.34
N ALA A 23 11.20 16.28 0.65
CA ALA A 23 11.11 17.35 -0.34
C ALA A 23 10.17 16.97 -1.50
N PHE A 24 10.25 15.75 -2.00
CA PHE A 24 9.41 15.27 -3.10
C PHE A 24 7.92 15.24 -2.69
N VAL A 25 7.61 14.71 -1.51
CA VAL A 25 6.23 14.70 -0.99
C VAL A 25 5.69 16.12 -0.82
N LEU A 26 6.48 17.05 -0.27
CA LEU A 26 6.07 18.43 -0.06
C LEU A 26 5.87 19.18 -1.39
N ILE A 27 6.80 19.04 -2.34
CA ILE A 27 6.72 19.71 -3.64
C ILE A 27 5.47 19.23 -4.39
N LEU A 28 5.23 17.93 -4.45
CA LEU A 28 4.07 17.40 -5.18
C LEU A 28 2.76 17.85 -4.53
N ASN A 29 2.60 17.67 -3.23
CA ASN A 29 1.38 18.14 -2.56
C ASN A 29 1.20 19.65 -2.72
N GLY A 30 2.28 20.45 -2.59
CA GLY A 30 2.23 21.89 -2.79
C GLY A 30 1.85 22.28 -4.22
N LEU A 31 2.38 21.62 -5.24
CA LEU A 31 2.03 21.88 -6.64
C LEU A 31 0.56 21.56 -6.94
N PHE A 32 0.04 20.43 -6.44
CA PHE A 32 -1.36 20.08 -6.67
C PHE A 32 -2.30 21.02 -5.93
N VAL A 33 -1.98 21.42 -4.70
CA VAL A 33 -2.76 22.42 -3.95
C VAL A 33 -2.71 23.78 -4.67
N ALA A 34 -1.54 24.21 -5.14
CA ALA A 34 -1.42 25.45 -5.90
C ALA A 34 -2.27 25.41 -7.18
N TYR A 35 -2.25 24.31 -7.90
CA TYR A 35 -3.02 24.16 -9.13
C TYR A 35 -4.53 24.12 -8.88
N TYR A 36 -5.00 23.24 -7.98
CA TYR A 36 -6.44 23.04 -7.76
C TYR A 36 -7.07 24.19 -6.97
N ASN A 37 -6.44 24.63 -5.87
CA ASN A 37 -7.06 25.60 -4.97
C ASN A 37 -6.76 27.05 -5.34
N PHE A 38 -5.55 27.38 -5.84
CA PHE A 38 -5.21 28.77 -6.15
C PHE A 38 -5.40 29.12 -7.62
N ILE A 39 -4.93 28.26 -8.57
CA ILE A 39 -5.05 28.58 -10.01
C ILE A 39 -6.46 28.29 -10.51
N SER A 40 -7.03 27.12 -10.18
CA SER A 40 -8.38 26.75 -10.60
C SER A 40 -9.47 27.31 -9.69
N ALA A 41 -9.11 28.01 -8.60
CA ALA A 41 -10.01 28.60 -7.62
C ALA A 41 -11.10 27.62 -7.11
N SER A 42 -10.72 26.33 -6.95
CA SER A 42 -11.65 25.31 -6.47
C SER A 42 -11.63 25.28 -4.93
N PRO A 43 -12.79 25.30 -4.25
CA PRO A 43 -12.86 25.17 -2.80
C PRO A 43 -12.60 23.75 -2.31
N HIS A 44 -12.50 22.78 -3.23
CA HIS A 44 -12.34 21.36 -2.93
C HIS A 44 -10.88 20.98 -2.75
N PHE A 45 -10.37 21.10 -1.52
CA PHE A 45 -9.00 20.72 -1.16
C PHE A 45 -8.75 19.21 -1.33
N GLU A 46 -9.78 18.40 -1.11
CA GLU A 46 -9.74 16.95 -1.21
C GLU A 46 -9.25 16.45 -2.56
N TYR A 47 -9.62 17.09 -3.66
CA TYR A 47 -9.17 16.71 -5.01
C TYR A 47 -7.68 16.91 -5.22
N ALA A 48 -7.11 17.96 -4.64
CA ALA A 48 -5.67 18.18 -4.69
C ALA A 48 -4.89 17.07 -4.00
N VAL A 49 -5.34 16.62 -2.81
CA VAL A 49 -4.69 15.54 -2.06
C VAL A 49 -4.83 14.20 -2.78
N ILE A 50 -5.99 13.88 -3.35
CA ILE A 50 -6.20 12.64 -4.11
C ILE A 50 -5.29 12.62 -5.34
N ALA A 51 -5.25 13.70 -6.11
CA ALA A 51 -4.39 13.80 -7.28
C ALA A 51 -2.91 13.69 -6.93
N ALA A 52 -2.49 14.30 -5.80
CA ALA A 52 -1.13 14.21 -5.30
C ALA A 52 -0.78 12.83 -4.71
N SER A 53 -1.77 12.09 -4.19
CA SER A 53 -1.53 10.88 -3.38
C SER A 53 -0.74 9.81 -4.13
N PHE A 54 -1.11 9.51 -5.36
CA PHE A 54 -0.42 8.50 -6.16
C PHE A 54 1.04 8.88 -6.42
N LEU A 55 1.27 10.09 -6.93
CA LEU A 55 2.62 10.56 -7.29
C LEU A 55 3.51 10.72 -6.05
N SER A 56 2.97 11.24 -4.95
CA SER A 56 3.74 11.40 -3.72
C SER A 56 4.11 10.06 -3.08
N LEU A 57 3.24 9.06 -3.18
CA LEU A 57 3.50 7.72 -2.66
C LEU A 57 4.46 6.90 -3.53
N LEU A 58 4.71 7.30 -4.79
CA LEU A 58 5.80 6.71 -5.59
C LEU A 58 7.20 6.97 -5.00
N ALA A 59 7.33 7.94 -4.08
CA ALA A 59 8.57 8.13 -3.35
C ALA A 59 8.80 7.13 -2.20
N VAL A 60 7.74 6.45 -1.72
CA VAL A 60 7.84 5.49 -0.60
C VAL A 60 8.84 4.36 -0.86
N PRO A 61 8.91 3.75 -2.04
CA PRO A 61 9.96 2.79 -2.38
C PRO A 61 11.38 3.31 -2.15
N VAL A 62 11.64 4.58 -2.42
CA VAL A 62 12.96 5.19 -2.21
C VAL A 62 13.29 5.27 -0.71
N LEU A 63 12.29 5.55 0.13
CA LEU A 63 12.45 5.55 1.58
C LEU A 63 12.69 4.13 2.12
N THR A 64 11.92 3.15 1.61
CA THR A 64 11.87 1.78 2.17
C THR A 64 12.90 0.83 1.60
N MET A 65 13.44 1.09 0.39
CA MET A 65 14.40 0.21 -0.28
C MET A 65 15.64 -0.11 0.57
N ARG A 66 16.06 0.83 1.42
CA ARG A 66 17.23 0.68 2.30
C ARG A 66 16.93 -0.10 3.57
N SER A 67 15.67 -0.27 3.95
CA SER A 67 15.30 -0.81 5.25
C SER A 67 15.87 -2.19 5.53
N PHE A 68 15.76 -3.12 4.58
CA PHE A 68 16.26 -4.48 4.71
C PHE A 68 17.27 -4.84 3.61
N ALA A 69 17.09 -4.36 2.38
CA ALA A 69 17.97 -4.71 1.27
C ALA A 69 19.40 -4.17 1.46
N GLU A 70 19.57 -2.98 2.05
CA GLU A 70 20.90 -2.43 2.36
C GLU A 70 21.62 -3.23 3.45
N GLU A 71 20.92 -3.60 4.53
CA GLU A 71 21.51 -4.39 5.62
C GLU A 71 21.94 -5.77 5.14
N ARG A 72 21.21 -6.36 4.20
CA ARG A 72 21.59 -7.63 3.58
C ARG A 72 22.79 -7.50 2.65
N HIS A 73 22.78 -6.50 1.80
CA HIS A 73 23.90 -6.24 0.88
C HIS A 73 25.22 -6.02 1.64
N SER A 74 25.15 -5.29 2.77
CA SER A 74 26.30 -5.02 3.63
C SER A 74 26.59 -6.13 4.66
N LYS A 75 25.77 -7.22 4.70
CA LYS A 75 25.85 -8.31 5.68
C LYS A 75 25.77 -7.84 7.14
N THR A 76 25.22 -6.66 7.39
CA THR A 76 25.02 -6.12 8.74
C THR A 76 23.76 -6.71 9.42
N ASP A 77 22.92 -7.42 8.68
CA ASP A 77 21.80 -8.20 9.19
C ASP A 77 22.28 -9.29 10.20
N GLN A 78 23.48 -9.85 10.02
CA GLN A 78 24.07 -10.81 10.95
C GLN A 78 24.29 -10.20 12.34
N LEU A 79 24.65 -8.91 12.42
CA LEU A 79 24.75 -8.19 13.70
C LEU A 79 23.40 -8.02 14.37
N LEU A 80 22.33 -7.83 13.61
CA LEU A 80 20.97 -7.75 14.15
C LEU A 80 20.49 -9.09 14.70
N TYR A 81 20.90 -10.22 14.09
CA TYR A 81 20.59 -11.55 14.60
C TYR A 81 21.32 -11.91 15.90
N SER A 82 22.47 -11.31 16.18
CA SER A 82 23.21 -11.53 17.42
C SER A 82 22.66 -10.73 18.62
N LEU A 83 21.79 -9.73 18.37
CA LEU A 83 21.17 -8.95 19.43
C LEU A 83 20.03 -9.74 20.11
N PRO A 84 19.83 -9.55 21.44
CA PRO A 84 18.73 -10.18 22.19
C PRO A 84 17.39 -9.49 21.88
N LEU A 85 17.04 -9.37 20.59
CA LEU A 85 15.80 -8.77 20.10
C LEU A 85 14.99 -9.80 19.29
N THR A 86 13.68 -9.75 19.42
CA THR A 86 12.79 -10.55 18.59
C THR A 86 12.67 -9.93 17.19
N ALA A 87 12.44 -10.77 16.16
CA ALA A 87 12.21 -10.31 14.80
C ALA A 87 11.09 -9.26 14.72
N THR A 88 10.01 -9.48 15.47
CA THR A 88 8.88 -8.56 15.56
C THR A 88 9.29 -7.18 16.08
N GLN A 89 10.17 -7.13 17.10
CA GLN A 89 10.65 -5.86 17.66
C GLN A 89 11.52 -5.08 16.67
N ILE A 90 12.30 -5.77 15.85
CA ILE A 90 13.13 -5.16 14.80
C ILE A 90 12.23 -4.58 13.71
N VAL A 91 11.33 -5.40 13.17
CA VAL A 91 10.42 -5.00 12.08
C VAL A 91 9.51 -3.84 12.50
N LEU A 92 8.88 -3.94 13.68
CA LEU A 92 8.04 -2.84 14.20
C LEU A 92 8.85 -1.57 14.47
N GLY A 93 10.09 -1.69 14.99
CA GLY A 93 10.96 -0.54 15.20
C GLY A 93 11.27 0.20 13.89
N LYS A 94 11.57 -0.52 12.81
CA LYS A 94 11.79 0.04 11.47
C LYS A 94 10.50 0.64 10.88
N PHE A 95 9.39 -0.06 10.99
CA PHE A 95 8.09 0.39 10.48
C PHE A 95 7.67 1.72 11.12
N PHE A 96 7.69 1.80 12.45
CA PHE A 96 7.33 3.05 13.13
C PHE A 96 8.29 4.20 12.83
N ALA A 97 9.59 3.92 12.61
CA ALA A 97 10.53 4.94 12.20
C ALA A 97 10.18 5.53 10.82
N MET A 98 9.81 4.68 9.85
CA MET A 98 9.39 5.14 8.51
C MET A 98 8.09 5.90 8.52
N ILE A 99 7.11 5.44 9.30
CA ILE A 99 5.85 6.18 9.51
C ILE A 99 6.12 7.56 10.13
N ALA A 100 7.02 7.64 11.12
CA ALA A 100 7.37 8.91 11.74
C ALA A 100 8.07 9.87 10.76
N ILE A 101 8.92 9.35 9.84
CA ILE A 101 9.53 10.15 8.77
C ILE A 101 8.45 10.66 7.80
N PHE A 102 7.49 9.82 7.42
CA PHE A 102 6.37 10.20 6.55
C PHE A 102 5.41 11.19 7.24
N ALA A 103 5.25 11.10 8.56
CA ALA A 103 4.43 12.03 9.33
C ALA A 103 4.92 13.49 9.24
N ILE A 104 6.23 13.71 9.09
CA ILE A 104 6.80 15.07 9.04
C ILE A 104 6.26 15.86 7.84
N PRO A 105 6.44 15.42 6.58
CA PRO A 105 5.90 16.15 5.45
C PRO A 105 4.35 16.19 5.48
N THR A 106 3.69 15.14 5.95
CA THR A 106 2.23 15.13 6.08
C THR A 106 1.74 16.18 7.08
N ALA A 107 2.45 16.37 8.21
CA ALA A 107 2.14 17.42 9.17
C ALA A 107 2.27 18.83 8.58
N VAL A 108 3.23 19.05 7.68
CA VAL A 108 3.35 20.32 6.95
C VAL A 108 2.18 20.49 5.98
N VAL A 109 1.78 19.42 5.27
CA VAL A 109 0.61 19.45 4.37
C VAL A 109 -0.69 19.74 5.13
N CYS A 110 -0.81 19.38 6.41
CA CYS A 110 -1.96 19.74 7.25
C CYS A 110 -2.16 21.24 7.45
N VAL A 111 -1.16 22.08 7.14
CA VAL A 111 -1.30 23.54 7.18
C VAL A 111 -1.99 24.08 5.92
N TYR A 112 -1.92 23.36 4.79
CA TYR A 112 -2.45 23.83 3.51
C TYR A 112 -3.97 24.07 3.49
N PRO A 113 -4.84 23.25 4.12
CA PRO A 113 -6.26 23.54 4.18
C PRO A 113 -6.58 24.89 4.84
N ILE A 114 -5.86 25.24 5.91
CA ILE A 114 -6.03 26.52 6.62
C ILE A 114 -5.65 27.69 5.71
N ILE A 115 -4.56 27.55 4.96
CA ILE A 115 -4.13 28.56 3.99
C ILE A 115 -5.16 28.67 2.87
N SER A 116 -5.65 27.56 2.34
CA SER A 116 -6.64 27.53 1.26
C SER A 116 -7.97 28.15 1.71
N GLU A 117 -8.40 27.93 2.96
CA GLU A 117 -9.58 28.57 3.54
C GLU A 117 -9.41 30.08 3.67
N ALA A 118 -8.25 30.52 4.17
CA ALA A 118 -7.97 31.95 4.34
C ALA A 118 -7.93 32.71 3.01
N TYR A 119 -7.43 32.11 1.94
CA TYR A 119 -7.39 32.70 0.60
C TYR A 119 -8.66 32.47 -0.21
N GLY A 120 -9.39 31.38 0.03
CA GLY A 120 -10.62 30.99 -0.67
C GLY A 120 -11.90 31.61 -0.11
N GLY A 121 -11.82 32.57 0.82
CA GLY A 121 -12.99 33.26 1.36
C GLY A 121 -13.89 32.43 2.28
N GLY A 122 -13.39 31.31 2.85
CA GLY A 122 -14.15 30.50 3.82
C GLY A 122 -15.04 29.44 3.21
N GLU A 123 -14.84 29.10 1.94
CA GLU A 123 -15.63 28.06 1.23
C GLU A 123 -15.06 26.64 1.39
N VAL A 124 -13.83 26.49 1.93
CA VAL A 124 -13.19 25.18 2.09
C VAL A 124 -13.77 24.44 3.29
N ASN A 125 -14.26 23.21 3.07
CA ASN A 125 -14.74 22.37 4.16
C ASN A 125 -13.54 21.70 4.88
N LEU A 126 -13.13 22.27 6.01
CA LEU A 126 -12.01 21.78 6.82
C LEU A 126 -12.22 20.33 7.30
N ALA A 127 -13.46 19.94 7.60
CA ALA A 127 -13.72 18.58 8.09
C ALA A 127 -13.41 17.52 7.00
N THR A 128 -13.82 17.77 5.77
CA THR A 128 -13.51 16.88 4.62
C THR A 128 -12.02 16.91 4.30
N ALA A 129 -11.39 18.09 4.31
CA ALA A 129 -9.98 18.26 4.06
C ALA A 129 -9.11 17.46 5.04
N TYR A 130 -9.37 17.58 6.35
CA TYR A 130 -8.63 16.79 7.35
C TYR A 130 -8.97 15.30 7.32
N GLY A 131 -10.22 14.93 6.96
CA GLY A 131 -10.61 13.55 6.73
C GLY A 131 -9.78 12.90 5.64
N VAL A 132 -9.64 13.57 4.49
CA VAL A 132 -8.81 13.07 3.37
C VAL A 132 -7.32 13.01 3.72
N LEU A 133 -6.80 13.98 4.48
CA LEU A 133 -5.41 13.95 4.96
C LEU A 133 -5.14 12.78 5.90
N LEU A 134 -6.09 12.44 6.78
CA LEU A 134 -6.01 11.26 7.62
C LEU A 134 -6.00 9.98 6.77
N ALA A 135 -6.90 9.88 5.79
CA ALA A 135 -6.94 8.74 4.86
C ALA A 135 -5.64 8.63 4.05
N TYR A 136 -5.09 9.75 3.57
CA TYR A 136 -3.80 9.81 2.88
C TYR A 136 -2.65 9.31 3.77
N TYR A 137 -2.62 9.69 5.03
CA TYR A 137 -1.61 9.22 5.98
C TYR A 137 -1.71 7.71 6.23
N LEU A 138 -2.92 7.18 6.42
CA LEU A 138 -3.17 5.76 6.61
C LEU A 138 -2.83 4.95 5.34
N LEU A 139 -3.18 5.46 4.17
CA LEU A 139 -2.77 4.91 2.88
C LEU A 139 -1.24 4.82 2.79
N GLY A 140 -0.54 5.88 3.15
CA GLY A 140 0.93 5.91 3.20
C GLY A 140 1.50 4.86 4.15
N CYS A 141 0.91 4.66 5.33
CA CYS A 141 1.31 3.61 6.28
C CYS A 141 1.16 2.20 5.66
N ALA A 142 0.05 1.94 4.96
CA ALA A 142 -0.18 0.66 4.28
C ALA A 142 0.83 0.42 3.15
N VAL A 143 1.12 1.46 2.34
CA VAL A 143 2.12 1.40 1.26
C VAL A 143 3.52 1.21 1.81
N ILE A 144 3.89 1.87 2.92
CA ILE A 144 5.17 1.65 3.62
C ILE A 144 5.31 0.20 4.05
N ALA A 145 4.28 -0.39 4.68
CA ALA A 145 4.31 -1.79 5.12
C ALA A 145 4.50 -2.76 3.94
N LEU A 146 3.79 -2.53 2.82
CA LEU A 146 3.92 -3.30 1.59
C LEU A 146 5.35 -3.21 1.03
N CYS A 147 5.89 -2.01 0.88
CA CYS A 147 7.24 -1.80 0.36
C CYS A 147 8.33 -2.38 1.28
N MET A 148 8.13 -2.31 2.60
CA MET A 148 9.02 -2.98 3.56
C MET A 148 9.03 -4.49 3.35
N PHE A 149 7.86 -5.12 3.17
CA PHE A 149 7.78 -6.54 2.86
C PHE A 149 8.56 -6.87 1.58
N LEU A 150 8.35 -6.12 0.50
CA LEU A 150 9.06 -6.33 -0.77
C LEU A 150 10.58 -6.16 -0.62
N SER A 151 11.03 -5.21 0.20
CA SER A 151 12.45 -5.03 0.53
C SER A 151 13.06 -6.23 1.26
N THR A 152 12.25 -7.07 1.95
CA THR A 152 12.75 -8.31 2.56
C THR A 152 12.95 -9.45 1.56
N LEU A 153 12.41 -9.36 0.36
CA LEU A 153 12.53 -10.43 -0.65
C LEU A 153 13.82 -10.36 -1.46
N THR A 154 14.48 -9.19 -1.49
CA THR A 154 15.65 -8.92 -2.34
C THR A 154 16.86 -8.48 -1.51
N GLU A 155 18.06 -8.66 -2.06
CA GLU A 155 19.33 -8.20 -1.48
C GLU A 155 19.84 -6.91 -2.15
N SER A 156 19.27 -6.56 -3.30
CA SER A 156 19.62 -5.36 -4.04
C SER A 156 18.62 -4.24 -3.78
N GLN A 157 19.11 -3.09 -3.34
CA GLN A 157 18.29 -1.89 -3.12
C GLN A 157 17.54 -1.46 -4.38
N VAL A 158 18.20 -1.53 -5.54
CA VAL A 158 17.60 -1.14 -6.83
C VAL A 158 16.47 -2.08 -7.22
N ILE A 159 16.68 -3.39 -7.05
CA ILE A 159 15.62 -4.38 -7.34
C ILE A 159 14.44 -4.20 -6.36
N ALA A 160 14.71 -3.95 -5.08
CA ALA A 160 13.66 -3.65 -4.10
C ALA A 160 12.82 -2.42 -4.49
N ALA A 161 13.49 -1.34 -4.92
CA ALA A 161 12.81 -0.12 -5.36
C ALA A 161 11.96 -0.35 -6.60
N VAL A 162 12.52 -0.98 -7.65
CA VAL A 162 11.81 -1.26 -8.91
C VAL A 162 10.63 -2.20 -8.69
N LEU A 163 10.80 -3.24 -7.88
CA LEU A 163 9.73 -4.18 -7.56
C LEU A 163 8.61 -3.49 -6.78
N SER A 164 8.96 -2.65 -5.80
CA SER A 164 7.99 -1.89 -5.03
C SER A 164 7.24 -0.87 -5.88
N LEU A 165 7.94 -0.15 -6.76
CA LEU A 165 7.31 0.75 -7.73
C LEU A 165 6.35 0.00 -8.65
N GLY A 166 6.78 -1.15 -9.21
CA GLY A 166 5.95 -1.98 -10.08
C GLY A 166 4.67 -2.43 -9.38
N VAL A 167 4.75 -2.88 -8.13
CA VAL A 167 3.58 -3.31 -7.36
C VAL A 167 2.64 -2.13 -7.06
N ILE A 168 3.16 -0.96 -6.67
CA ILE A 168 2.33 0.24 -6.45
C ILE A 168 1.60 0.64 -7.72
N LEU A 169 2.30 0.64 -8.87
CA LEU A 169 1.69 0.94 -10.18
C LEU A 169 0.57 -0.03 -10.52
N VAL A 170 0.81 -1.34 -10.36
CA VAL A 170 -0.23 -2.36 -10.61
C VAL A 170 -1.44 -2.12 -9.71
N VAL A 171 -1.23 -1.93 -8.40
CA VAL A 171 -2.30 -1.70 -7.43
C VAL A 171 -3.09 -0.42 -7.74
N TYR A 172 -2.42 0.64 -8.19
CA TYR A 172 -3.08 1.88 -8.61
C TYR A 172 -3.98 1.67 -9.83
N PHE A 173 -3.47 0.99 -10.84
CA PHE A 173 -4.23 0.75 -12.08
C PHE A 173 -5.33 -0.32 -11.93
N LEU A 174 -5.34 -1.13 -10.85
CA LEU A 174 -6.39 -2.13 -10.63
C LEU A 174 -7.80 -1.52 -10.67
N LYS A 175 -7.97 -0.30 -10.18
CA LYS A 175 -9.25 0.41 -10.25
C LYS A 175 -9.66 0.71 -11.69
N SER A 176 -8.74 1.22 -12.50
CA SER A 176 -9.00 1.52 -13.91
C SER A 176 -9.29 0.24 -14.69
N PHE A 177 -8.59 -0.85 -14.42
CA PHE A 177 -8.90 -2.15 -15.00
C PHE A 177 -10.26 -2.67 -14.57
N SER A 178 -10.68 -2.43 -13.31
CA SER A 178 -12.01 -2.81 -12.83
C SER A 178 -13.15 -2.23 -13.67
N SER A 179 -13.00 -0.99 -14.14
CA SER A 179 -14.01 -0.34 -14.99
C SER A 179 -14.01 -0.83 -16.45
N MET A 180 -12.90 -1.44 -16.90
CA MET A 180 -12.76 -1.98 -18.27
C MET A 180 -13.22 -3.43 -18.38
N VAL A 181 -13.31 -4.15 -17.26
CA VAL A 181 -13.73 -5.55 -17.26
C VAL A 181 -15.24 -5.64 -17.54
N PRO A 182 -15.67 -6.48 -18.50
CA PRO A 182 -17.08 -6.68 -18.76
C PRO A 182 -17.82 -7.17 -17.50
N THR A 183 -18.96 -6.56 -17.21
CA THR A 183 -19.80 -6.94 -16.06
C THR A 183 -20.59 -8.23 -16.30
N SER A 184 -20.42 -8.85 -17.47
CA SER A 184 -21.14 -10.08 -17.84
C SER A 184 -20.78 -11.24 -16.89
N GLU A 185 -21.79 -12.01 -16.50
CA GLU A 185 -21.66 -13.19 -15.63
C GLU A 185 -20.66 -14.21 -16.19
N ILE A 186 -20.68 -14.41 -17.53
CA ILE A 186 -19.80 -15.35 -18.24
C ILE A 186 -18.34 -14.92 -18.16
N ALA A 187 -18.03 -13.62 -18.32
CA ALA A 187 -16.67 -13.13 -18.21
C ALA A 187 -16.13 -13.29 -16.78
N SER A 188 -16.98 -13.02 -15.79
CA SER A 188 -16.64 -13.22 -14.38
C SER A 188 -16.36 -14.70 -14.06
N LEU A 189 -17.20 -15.61 -14.57
CA LEU A 189 -16.97 -17.05 -14.42
C LEU A 189 -15.63 -17.46 -15.06
N ALA A 190 -15.34 -16.99 -16.28
CA ALA A 190 -14.10 -17.34 -16.97
C ALA A 190 -12.85 -16.94 -16.15
N VAL A 191 -12.84 -15.73 -15.56
CA VAL A 191 -11.73 -15.27 -14.73
C VAL A 191 -11.63 -16.07 -13.44
N VAL A 192 -12.74 -16.38 -12.77
CA VAL A 192 -12.72 -17.22 -11.56
C VAL A 192 -12.18 -18.61 -11.86
N LEU A 193 -12.53 -19.21 -13.02
CA LEU A 193 -12.00 -20.48 -13.46
C LEU A 193 -10.47 -20.43 -13.71
N VAL A 194 -9.99 -19.36 -14.35
CA VAL A 194 -8.54 -19.16 -14.56
C VAL A 194 -7.82 -19.01 -13.22
N LEU A 195 -8.38 -18.27 -12.27
CA LEU A 195 -7.81 -18.12 -10.93
C LEU A 195 -7.81 -19.46 -10.16
N ALA A 196 -8.88 -20.25 -10.26
CA ALA A 196 -8.95 -21.57 -9.65
C ALA A 196 -7.88 -22.52 -10.20
N LEU A 197 -7.65 -22.51 -11.51
CA LEU A 197 -6.58 -23.29 -12.15
C LEU A 197 -5.19 -22.80 -11.75
N ALA A 198 -5.00 -21.46 -11.67
CA ALA A 198 -3.75 -20.87 -11.21
C ALA A 198 -3.43 -21.25 -9.75
N CYS A 199 -4.41 -21.22 -8.86
CA CYS A 199 -4.27 -21.70 -7.48
C CYS A 199 -3.88 -23.19 -7.43
N GLY A 200 -4.52 -24.04 -8.22
CA GLY A 200 -4.16 -25.45 -8.34
C GLY A 200 -2.71 -25.64 -8.82
N PHE A 201 -2.27 -24.84 -9.79
CA PHE A 201 -0.89 -24.86 -10.28
C PHE A 201 0.12 -24.37 -9.22
N ILE A 202 -0.21 -23.33 -8.46
CA ILE A 202 0.63 -22.83 -7.35
C ILE A 202 0.78 -23.92 -6.27
N ILE A 203 -0.31 -24.58 -5.89
CA ILE A 203 -0.28 -25.69 -4.92
C ILE A 203 0.58 -26.86 -5.46
N TYR A 204 0.44 -27.19 -6.73
CA TYR A 204 1.31 -28.17 -7.38
C TYR A 204 2.79 -27.78 -7.31
N ALA A 205 3.13 -26.53 -7.64
CA ALA A 205 4.50 -26.03 -7.60
C ALA A 205 5.09 -26.04 -6.19
N ALA A 206 4.26 -25.75 -5.16
CA ALA A 206 4.68 -25.74 -3.77
C ALA A 206 4.85 -27.13 -3.17
N THR A 207 3.93 -28.08 -3.48
CA THR A 207 3.92 -29.43 -2.90
C THR A 207 4.63 -30.47 -3.76
N LYS A 208 4.94 -30.13 -5.04
CA LYS A 208 5.47 -31.05 -6.06
C LYS A 208 4.64 -32.35 -6.24
N SER A 209 3.39 -32.33 -5.77
CA SER A 209 2.45 -33.44 -5.85
C SER A 209 1.36 -33.15 -6.89
N TYR A 210 1.33 -33.95 -7.97
CA TYR A 210 0.30 -33.84 -9.01
C TYR A 210 -1.11 -34.05 -8.47
N ILE A 211 -1.25 -34.97 -7.46
CA ILE A 211 -2.55 -35.26 -6.84
C ILE A 211 -3.04 -34.07 -6.05
N ALA A 212 -2.20 -33.46 -5.22
CA ALA A 212 -2.60 -32.32 -4.39
C ALA A 212 -2.99 -31.08 -5.25
N GLY A 213 -2.18 -30.76 -6.27
CA GLY A 213 -2.47 -29.65 -7.18
C GLY A 213 -3.70 -29.91 -8.08
N GLY A 214 -3.82 -31.13 -8.61
CA GLY A 214 -4.94 -31.52 -9.47
C GLY A 214 -6.27 -31.56 -8.73
N VAL A 215 -6.30 -32.22 -7.56
CA VAL A 215 -7.54 -32.31 -6.74
C VAL A 215 -7.97 -30.93 -6.23
N SER A 216 -7.05 -30.11 -5.73
CA SER A 216 -7.40 -28.76 -5.25
C SER A 216 -7.89 -27.84 -6.37
N GLY A 217 -7.28 -27.87 -7.54
CA GLY A 217 -7.73 -27.12 -8.71
C GLY A 217 -9.12 -27.57 -9.17
N LEU A 218 -9.35 -28.89 -9.24
CA LEU A 218 -10.64 -29.45 -9.66
C LEU A 218 -11.76 -29.13 -8.67
N VAL A 219 -11.51 -29.22 -7.38
CA VAL A 219 -12.47 -28.83 -6.32
C VAL A 219 -12.85 -27.36 -6.42
N LEU A 220 -11.87 -26.47 -6.64
CA LEU A 220 -12.15 -25.04 -6.81
C LEU A 220 -12.95 -24.74 -8.08
N VAL A 221 -12.65 -25.42 -9.19
CA VAL A 221 -13.41 -25.30 -10.44
C VAL A 221 -14.86 -25.78 -10.26
N ILE A 222 -15.05 -26.94 -9.64
CA ILE A 222 -16.40 -27.47 -9.38
C ILE A 222 -17.17 -26.51 -8.46
N ALA A 223 -16.55 -26.01 -7.39
CA ALA A 223 -17.17 -25.04 -6.49
C ALA A 223 -17.60 -23.77 -7.23
N ALA A 224 -16.74 -23.22 -8.10
CA ALA A 224 -17.05 -22.06 -8.92
C ALA A 224 -18.26 -22.31 -9.85
N VAL A 225 -18.30 -23.45 -10.55
CA VAL A 225 -19.40 -23.79 -11.44
C VAL A 225 -20.70 -24.03 -10.68
N VAL A 226 -20.66 -24.71 -9.53
CA VAL A 226 -21.85 -24.94 -8.68
C VAL A 226 -22.42 -23.61 -8.19
N VAL A 227 -21.59 -22.69 -7.70
CA VAL A 227 -22.03 -21.37 -7.26
C VAL A 227 -22.65 -20.58 -8.43
N TYR A 228 -22.10 -20.68 -9.64
CA TYR A 228 -22.65 -20.06 -10.83
C TYR A 228 -24.05 -20.59 -11.17
N VAL A 229 -24.24 -21.91 -11.12
CA VAL A 229 -25.53 -22.54 -11.42
C VAL A 229 -26.61 -22.21 -10.37
N VAL A 230 -26.21 -22.11 -9.09
CA VAL A 230 -27.14 -21.82 -7.98
C VAL A 230 -27.50 -20.33 -7.91
N LYS A 231 -26.52 -19.44 -8.16
CA LYS A 231 -26.69 -17.98 -8.08
C LYS A 231 -25.78 -17.27 -9.08
N SER A 232 -26.21 -17.19 -10.35
CA SER A 232 -25.47 -16.48 -11.41
C SER A 232 -25.30 -14.98 -11.09
N SER A 233 -26.29 -14.38 -10.42
CA SER A 233 -26.25 -12.97 -10.04
C SER A 233 -25.09 -12.59 -9.10
N LEU A 234 -24.46 -13.55 -8.41
CA LEU A 234 -23.24 -13.29 -7.61
C LEU A 234 -22.03 -12.99 -8.50
N TYR A 235 -22.02 -13.51 -9.73
CA TYR A 235 -20.93 -13.30 -10.69
C TYR A 235 -21.06 -11.97 -11.42
N GLU A 236 -22.23 -11.31 -11.37
CA GLU A 236 -22.45 -10.01 -11.99
C GLU A 236 -21.57 -8.94 -11.35
N GLY A 237 -20.56 -8.48 -12.10
CA GLY A 237 -19.58 -7.49 -11.63
C GLY A 237 -18.64 -7.97 -10.50
N LEU A 238 -18.57 -9.28 -10.22
CA LEU A 238 -17.73 -9.83 -9.13
C LEU A 238 -16.26 -9.47 -9.32
N ILE A 239 -15.75 -9.53 -10.54
CA ILE A 239 -14.36 -9.16 -10.83
C ILE A 239 -14.12 -7.69 -10.51
N GLY A 240 -15.02 -6.80 -10.95
CA GLY A 240 -14.94 -5.38 -10.67
C GLY A 240 -14.93 -5.11 -9.16
N LYS A 241 -15.78 -5.79 -8.40
CA LYS A 241 -15.83 -5.69 -6.93
C LYS A 241 -14.54 -6.19 -6.27
N ILE A 242 -13.98 -7.30 -6.72
CA ILE A 242 -12.70 -7.81 -6.19
C ILE A 242 -11.55 -6.87 -6.52
N LEU A 243 -11.44 -6.43 -7.78
CA LEU A 243 -10.39 -5.51 -8.22
C LEU A 243 -10.47 -4.17 -7.47
N SER A 244 -11.68 -3.63 -7.28
CA SER A 244 -11.87 -2.41 -6.51
C SER A 244 -11.55 -2.61 -5.01
N ALA A 245 -11.90 -3.77 -4.43
CA ALA A 245 -11.56 -4.09 -3.05
C ALA A 245 -10.06 -4.26 -2.81
N VAL A 246 -9.31 -4.77 -3.79
CA VAL A 246 -7.84 -4.90 -3.73
C VAL A 246 -7.15 -3.57 -4.05
N SER A 247 -7.83 -2.64 -4.73
CA SER A 247 -7.28 -1.32 -5.05
C SER A 247 -7.17 -0.47 -3.80
N ILE A 248 -5.95 -0.35 -3.26
CA ILE A 248 -5.66 0.43 -2.04
C ILE A 248 -6.04 1.90 -2.22
N PHE A 249 -5.93 2.44 -3.44
CA PHE A 249 -6.22 3.84 -3.73
C PHE A 249 -7.71 4.16 -3.89
N SER A 250 -8.59 3.16 -4.01
CA SER A 250 -10.04 3.42 -4.15
C SER A 250 -10.68 3.87 -2.83
N ALA A 251 -10.16 3.40 -1.70
CA ALA A 251 -10.75 3.66 -0.40
C ALA A 251 -10.62 5.13 0.05
N ILE A 252 -9.61 5.89 -0.43
CA ILE A 252 -9.45 7.31 -0.11
C ILE A 252 -10.58 8.18 -0.69
N GLU A 253 -11.22 7.75 -1.78
CA GLU A 253 -12.27 8.53 -2.46
C GLU A 253 -13.54 8.69 -1.62
N SER A 254 -13.82 7.74 -0.71
CA SER A 254 -14.94 7.86 0.22
C SER A 254 -14.82 9.12 1.09
N PHE A 255 -13.60 9.42 1.54
CA PHE A 255 -13.32 10.61 2.33
C PHE A 255 -13.43 11.91 1.52
N ALA A 256 -13.10 11.87 0.22
CA ALA A 256 -13.27 13.02 -0.66
C ALA A 256 -14.74 13.40 -0.87
N ASN A 257 -15.62 12.40 -0.84
CA ASN A 257 -17.06 12.63 -0.92
C ASN A 257 -17.67 13.10 0.41
N GLY A 258 -16.85 13.44 1.41
CA GLY A 258 -17.29 13.90 2.72
C GLY A 258 -17.86 12.80 3.63
N VAL A 259 -17.68 11.53 3.25
CA VAL A 259 -18.13 10.39 4.07
C VAL A 259 -16.97 9.92 4.94
N PHE A 260 -17.12 10.04 6.26
CA PHE A 260 -16.16 9.49 7.20
C PHE A 260 -16.37 7.96 7.31
N ASP A 261 -15.65 7.21 6.50
CA ASP A 261 -15.80 5.76 6.39
C ASP A 261 -14.79 5.03 7.31
N ILE A 262 -15.32 4.47 8.41
CA ILE A 262 -14.53 3.67 9.35
C ILE A 262 -14.00 2.40 8.67
N THR A 263 -14.70 1.86 7.68
CA THR A 263 -14.28 0.66 6.94
C THR A 263 -12.94 0.90 6.24
N CYS A 264 -12.75 2.09 5.68
CA CYS A 264 -11.49 2.50 5.04
C CYS A 264 -10.32 2.52 6.05
N ILE A 265 -10.54 3.02 7.27
CA ILE A 265 -9.53 3.04 8.33
C ILE A 265 -9.13 1.62 8.70
N ILE A 266 -10.13 0.76 8.97
CA ILE A 266 -9.90 -0.66 9.32
C ILE A 266 -9.18 -1.37 8.16
N TYR A 267 -9.55 -1.10 6.93
CA TYR A 267 -8.92 -1.66 5.74
C TYR A 267 -7.42 -1.33 5.67
N TYR A 268 -7.04 -0.05 5.79
CA TYR A 268 -5.62 0.33 5.77
C TYR A 268 -4.81 -0.24 6.93
N LEU A 269 -5.39 -0.26 8.14
CA LEU A 269 -4.73 -0.82 9.32
C LEU A 269 -4.56 -2.34 9.19
N SER A 270 -5.58 -3.05 8.71
CA SER A 270 -5.52 -4.50 8.48
C SER A 270 -4.48 -4.87 7.42
N LEU A 271 -4.42 -4.09 6.33
CA LEU A 271 -3.45 -4.27 5.27
C LEU A 271 -2.03 -4.04 5.76
N ALA A 272 -1.79 -2.97 6.52
CA ALA A 272 -0.50 -2.71 7.14
C ALA A 272 -0.09 -3.83 8.10
N ALA A 273 -1.00 -4.30 8.96
CA ALA A 273 -0.75 -5.41 9.88
C ALA A 273 -0.40 -6.70 9.14
N LEU A 274 -1.11 -7.03 8.05
CA LEU A 274 -0.88 -8.19 7.22
C LEU A 274 0.54 -8.17 6.61
N PHE A 275 0.95 -7.06 6.01
CA PHE A 275 2.30 -6.94 5.43
C PHE A 275 3.40 -6.92 6.49
N ILE A 276 3.14 -6.38 7.68
CA ILE A 276 4.08 -6.48 8.82
C ILE A 276 4.27 -7.94 9.22
N VAL A 277 3.19 -8.74 9.33
CA VAL A 277 3.29 -10.17 9.64
C VAL A 277 4.09 -10.90 8.57
N PHE A 278 3.85 -10.64 7.29
CA PHE A 278 4.64 -11.24 6.21
C PHE A 278 6.11 -10.82 6.27
N THR A 279 6.38 -9.56 6.62
CA THR A 279 7.76 -9.06 6.83
C THR A 279 8.45 -9.82 7.96
N VAL A 280 7.77 -10.01 9.10
CA VAL A 280 8.31 -10.77 10.25
C VAL A 280 8.59 -12.21 9.86
N GLN A 281 7.64 -12.89 9.19
CA GLN A 281 7.82 -14.28 8.75
C GLN A 281 8.97 -14.41 7.75
N SER A 282 9.07 -13.48 6.79
CA SER A 282 10.18 -13.46 5.82
C SER A 282 11.52 -13.24 6.50
N PHE A 283 11.57 -12.40 7.53
CA PHE A 283 12.76 -12.12 8.32
C PHE A 283 13.15 -13.32 9.21
N GLU A 284 12.19 -13.98 9.86
CA GLU A 284 12.43 -15.17 10.69
C GLU A 284 12.87 -16.37 9.87
N LYS A 285 12.24 -16.64 8.72
CA LYS A 285 12.61 -17.75 7.85
C LYS A 285 14.10 -17.74 7.50
N ARG A 286 14.67 -16.58 7.27
CA ARG A 286 16.10 -16.42 6.95
C ARG A 286 17.03 -16.52 8.17
N ARG A 287 16.52 -16.33 9.38
CA ARG A 287 17.29 -16.51 10.62
C ARG A 287 17.61 -17.99 10.87
N TRP A 288 16.81 -18.90 10.30
CA TRP A 288 16.93 -20.34 10.49
C TRP A 288 17.56 -21.07 9.29
N CYS A 289 17.77 -20.38 8.17
CA CYS A 289 18.51 -20.88 7.02
C CYS A 289 19.92 -20.28 6.95
#